data_6edaf0d663d07e77c2954d7f5258e1ce
#
_entry.id   6edaf0d663d07e77c2954d7f5258e1ce
#
_cell.length_a   1.000
_cell.length_b   1.000
_cell.length_c   1.000
_cell.angle_alpha   90.00
_cell.angle_beta   90.00
_cell.angle_gamma   90.00
#
_symmetry.space_group_name_H-M   'P 1'
#
loop_
_entity.id
_entity.type
_entity.pdbx_description
1 polymer ?
#
loop_
_entity_poly.entity_id
_entity_poly.type
_entity_poly.pdbx_seq_one_letter_code
_entity_poly.pdbx_strand_id
1 'polypeptide(L)'
;MTKDLQSILQAPEWSMDDAYGSVGSERWNRSIERAAALVNALHSMERPVAREALADHFKEFDEANTLISSLAAFAKCQGAKDAGDEEASAAAGAVGTLQVKLEAAALPLFEAAEALPADDALWQSSPLADWRFVICERKNEWHRKLSPSDREWLSEFEEKCFLPLGAVFKTLQKGVDFEAENSQGESERIRAAKLVSVIKGAPDRTLRRNVNIGLAKSYGERAELYAALLNELHGFRLAAFGRAGVDAADVSLAQNRMSRGALFAMREAIVRHLDEIREAVRLRAPYFEKDARRLAVYDLMAPAPQQGKNAVPALIPYAEGIDIVKKALGAVDPEMSDFIELMLRSRWVDAAPSDKKIGGAFYSRFNEFRIPRVFSSYMGTITTVLQQGHELGHAFHYWIMRDLPVVQTEFPMTLTETASTFNEALVRRYLLEHAASDAERFSMLWQELRSAANFLLNTMVRFDFECAFIEQRKTGVVPAKRCVELMREA
;
A
#
# COMPACT_ATOMS: atom_id res chain seq x y z
N MET A 1 -16.89 -21.39 12.02
CA MET A 1 -15.76 -21.52 11.04
C MET A 1 -14.48 -20.90 11.55
N THR A 2 -14.45 -19.62 11.93
CA THR A 2 -13.24 -18.91 12.41
C THR A 2 -12.63 -19.46 13.70
N LYS A 3 -13.43 -19.88 14.69
CA LYS A 3 -12.91 -20.44 15.95
C LYS A 3 -12.20 -21.78 15.77
N ASP A 4 -12.75 -22.65 14.92
CA ASP A 4 -12.15 -23.95 14.63
C ASP A 4 -10.83 -23.76 13.84
N LEU A 5 -10.82 -22.83 12.90
CA LEU A 5 -9.64 -22.49 12.13
C LEU A 5 -8.54 -21.91 13.03
N GLN A 6 -8.87 -20.99 13.94
CA GLN A 6 -7.90 -20.42 14.89
C GLN A 6 -7.32 -21.50 15.82
N SER A 7 -8.15 -22.46 16.25
CA SER A 7 -7.67 -23.59 17.08
C SER A 7 -6.63 -24.45 16.35
N ILE A 8 -6.78 -24.63 15.02
CA ILE A 8 -5.80 -25.37 14.21
C ILE A 8 -4.55 -24.55 13.93
N LEU A 9 -4.72 -23.28 13.58
CA LEU A 9 -3.62 -22.42 13.13
C LEU A 9 -2.79 -21.86 14.27
N GLN A 10 -3.38 -21.61 15.44
CA GLN A 10 -2.74 -21.01 16.62
C GLN A 10 -1.97 -19.73 16.31
N ALA A 11 -2.51 -18.92 15.41
CA ALA A 11 -1.90 -17.67 15.01
C ALA A 11 -2.03 -16.62 16.12
N PRO A 12 -0.98 -15.77 16.34
CA PRO A 12 -0.95 -14.84 17.45
C PRO A 12 -1.87 -13.63 17.25
N GLU A 13 -2.25 -13.04 18.38
CA GLU A 13 -2.79 -11.68 18.46
C GLU A 13 -1.74 -10.76 19.09
N TRP A 14 -1.63 -9.53 18.58
CA TRP A 14 -0.71 -8.54 19.15
C TRP A 14 -1.16 -7.99 20.50
N SER A 15 -0.21 -7.42 21.26
CA SER A 15 -0.50 -6.50 22.37
C SER A 15 -0.12 -5.08 21.97
N MET A 16 -0.81 -4.11 22.54
CA MET A 16 -0.52 -2.68 22.42
C MET A 16 -0.07 -2.05 23.74
N ASP A 17 0.19 -2.89 24.78
CA ASP A 17 0.51 -2.42 26.13
C ASP A 17 1.85 -1.69 26.23
N ASP A 18 2.80 -2.02 25.38
CA ASP A 18 4.10 -1.37 25.27
C ASP A 18 4.05 -0.02 24.49
N ALA A 19 2.93 0.24 23.82
CA ALA A 19 2.64 1.52 23.17
C ALA A 19 1.57 2.27 23.98
N TYR A 20 0.37 2.45 23.45
CA TYR A 20 -0.70 3.20 24.11
C TYR A 20 -1.69 2.34 24.92
N GLY A 21 -1.70 1.03 24.72
CA GLY A 21 -2.67 0.10 25.32
C GLY A 21 -4.05 0.19 24.67
N SER A 22 -4.76 1.30 24.87
CA SER A 22 -6.08 1.58 24.30
C SER A 22 -6.24 3.05 23.92
N VAL A 23 -7.20 3.34 23.05
CA VAL A 23 -7.71 4.72 22.88
C VAL A 23 -8.20 5.22 24.24
N GLY A 24 -8.00 6.49 24.55
CA GLY A 24 -8.40 7.08 25.83
C GLY A 24 -7.56 6.68 27.04
N SER A 25 -6.55 5.83 26.91
CA SER A 25 -5.61 5.53 28.00
C SER A 25 -4.85 6.79 28.45
N GLU A 26 -4.26 6.75 29.62
CA GLU A 26 -3.45 7.89 30.14
C GLU A 26 -2.29 8.22 29.17
N ARG A 27 -1.63 7.20 28.61
CA ARG A 27 -0.52 7.41 27.68
C ARG A 27 -1.00 7.99 26.34
N TRP A 28 -2.12 7.50 25.81
CA TRP A 28 -2.77 8.06 24.63
C TRP A 28 -3.15 9.53 24.83
N ASN A 29 -3.85 9.84 25.94
CA ASN A 29 -4.30 11.19 26.22
C ASN A 29 -3.12 12.16 26.38
N ARG A 30 -2.06 11.74 27.07
CA ARG A 30 -0.83 12.55 27.21
C ARG A 30 -0.20 12.88 25.86
N SER A 31 -0.07 11.88 24.96
CA SER A 31 0.54 12.10 23.64
C SER A 31 -0.34 12.97 22.74
N ILE A 32 -1.67 12.81 22.77
CA ILE A 32 -2.56 13.64 21.95
C ILE A 32 -2.63 15.09 22.47
N GLU A 33 -2.65 15.29 23.78
CA GLU A 33 -2.59 16.62 24.41
C GLU A 33 -1.25 17.33 24.10
N ARG A 34 -0.14 16.60 24.19
CA ARG A 34 1.18 17.14 23.85
C ARG A 34 1.27 17.49 22.37
N ALA A 35 0.80 16.64 21.48
CA ALA A 35 0.75 16.91 20.04
C ALA A 35 -0.10 18.15 19.73
N ALA A 36 -1.28 18.27 20.35
CA ALA A 36 -2.14 19.43 20.17
C ALA A 36 -1.50 20.74 20.70
N ALA A 37 -0.80 20.67 21.84
CA ALA A 37 -0.07 21.82 22.38
C ALA A 37 1.05 22.29 21.44
N LEU A 38 1.81 21.36 20.88
CA LEU A 38 2.87 21.67 19.89
C LEU A 38 2.30 22.26 18.59
N VAL A 39 1.22 21.70 18.07
CA VAL A 39 0.52 22.26 16.90
C VAL A 39 0.05 23.68 17.14
N ASN A 40 -0.51 23.95 18.33
CA ASN A 40 -0.95 25.30 18.70
C ASN A 40 0.23 26.27 18.87
N ALA A 41 1.36 25.83 19.42
CA ALA A 41 2.58 26.63 19.54
C ALA A 41 3.10 27.03 18.13
N LEU A 42 3.21 26.08 17.22
CA LEU A 42 3.59 26.33 15.82
C LEU A 42 2.61 27.24 15.08
N HIS A 43 1.31 27.09 15.34
CA HIS A 43 0.30 27.98 14.75
C HIS A 43 0.44 29.44 15.23
N SER A 44 0.87 29.63 16.47
CA SER A 44 1.01 30.93 17.14
C SER A 44 2.42 31.56 16.96
N MET A 45 3.34 30.92 16.23
CA MET A 45 4.67 31.46 16.01
C MET A 45 4.61 32.81 15.25
N GLU A 46 5.53 33.69 15.55
CA GLU A 46 5.66 34.99 14.87
C GLU A 46 5.96 34.81 13.38
N ARG A 47 5.43 35.70 12.55
CA ARG A 47 5.59 35.67 11.09
C ARG A 47 6.10 37.03 10.59
N PRO A 48 7.15 37.06 9.76
CA PRO A 48 7.94 35.93 9.25
C PRO A 48 8.74 35.24 10.37
N VAL A 49 8.98 33.94 10.21
CA VAL A 49 9.75 33.15 11.19
C VAL A 49 11.19 33.65 11.24
N ALA A 50 11.63 34.05 12.42
CA ALA A 50 13.00 34.54 12.63
C ALA A 50 14.01 33.40 12.45
N ARG A 51 15.17 33.70 11.82
CA ARG A 51 16.21 32.70 11.57
C ARG A 51 16.67 32.02 12.85
N GLU A 52 16.80 32.77 13.94
CA GLU A 52 17.26 32.31 15.25
C GLU A 52 16.27 31.29 15.89
N ALA A 53 14.98 31.37 15.57
CA ALA A 53 13.93 30.52 16.09
C ALA A 53 13.73 29.23 15.29
N LEU A 54 14.30 29.13 14.06
CA LEU A 54 14.08 28.01 13.16
C LEU A 54 14.42 26.67 13.81
N ALA A 55 15.55 26.54 14.46
CA ALA A 55 15.98 25.27 15.05
C ALA A 55 15.02 24.79 16.16
N ASP A 56 14.51 25.71 16.98
CA ASP A 56 13.59 25.36 18.06
C ASP A 56 12.21 25.00 17.52
N HIS A 57 11.68 25.73 16.56
CA HIS A 57 10.41 25.39 15.92
C HIS A 57 10.48 24.09 15.12
N PHE A 58 11.63 23.76 14.51
CA PHE A 58 11.81 22.45 13.89
C PHE A 58 11.85 21.30 14.91
N LYS A 59 12.34 21.50 16.13
CA LYS A 59 12.23 20.51 17.22
C LYS A 59 10.78 20.27 17.61
N GLU A 60 10.01 21.36 17.76
CA GLU A 60 8.58 21.29 18.07
C GLU A 60 7.81 20.56 16.96
N PHE A 61 8.13 20.85 15.70
CA PHE A 61 7.53 20.19 14.54
C PHE A 61 7.88 18.71 14.47
N ASP A 62 9.15 18.35 14.67
CA ASP A 62 9.61 16.96 14.62
C ASP A 62 8.99 16.11 15.74
N GLU A 63 8.88 16.68 16.95
CA GLU A 63 8.18 16.04 18.08
C GLU A 63 6.68 15.85 17.77
N ALA A 64 6.00 16.89 17.27
CA ALA A 64 4.59 16.82 16.91
C ALA A 64 4.33 15.77 15.81
N ASN A 65 5.17 15.75 14.78
CA ASN A 65 5.10 14.78 13.68
C ASN A 65 5.31 13.34 14.16
N THR A 66 6.27 13.12 15.06
CA THR A 66 6.55 11.82 15.67
C THR A 66 5.35 11.31 16.49
N LEU A 67 4.76 12.17 17.32
CA LEU A 67 3.58 11.83 18.15
C LEU A 67 2.36 11.52 17.27
N ILE A 68 2.04 12.42 16.33
CA ILE A 68 0.85 12.30 15.48
C ILE A 68 0.96 11.06 14.58
N SER A 69 2.13 10.79 14.01
CA SER A 69 2.33 9.58 13.19
C SER A 69 2.15 8.28 13.99
N SER A 70 2.60 8.26 15.24
CA SER A 70 2.41 7.11 16.14
C SER A 70 0.96 6.92 16.56
N LEU A 71 0.27 8.01 16.90
CA LEU A 71 -1.17 8.01 17.22
C LEU A 71 -1.99 7.52 16.02
N ALA A 72 -1.68 7.99 14.82
CA ALA A 72 -2.34 7.55 13.58
C ALA A 72 -2.12 6.06 13.32
N ALA A 73 -0.90 5.58 13.50
CA ALA A 73 -0.56 4.16 13.37
C ALA A 73 -1.34 3.30 14.37
N PHE A 74 -1.47 3.75 15.63
CA PHE A 74 -2.23 3.05 16.64
C PHE A 74 -3.73 2.99 16.32
N ALA A 75 -4.35 4.12 15.98
CA ALA A 75 -5.76 4.16 15.60
C ALA A 75 -6.06 3.29 14.38
N LYS A 76 -5.16 3.28 13.37
CA LYS A 76 -5.21 2.38 12.23
C LYS A 76 -5.19 0.91 12.66
N CYS A 77 -4.28 0.54 13.57
CA CYS A 77 -4.16 -0.84 14.05
C CYS A 77 -5.40 -1.29 14.83
N GLN A 78 -5.99 -0.44 15.66
CA GLN A 78 -7.22 -0.75 16.39
C GLN A 78 -8.40 -0.95 15.44
N GLY A 79 -8.64 -0.02 14.51
CA GLY A 79 -9.68 -0.15 13.51
C GLY A 79 -9.48 -1.31 12.53
N ALA A 80 -8.23 -1.77 12.33
CA ALA A 80 -7.96 -2.95 11.52
C ALA A 80 -8.35 -4.25 12.22
N LYS A 81 -8.21 -4.32 13.55
CA LYS A 81 -8.59 -5.49 14.37
C LYS A 81 -10.12 -5.67 14.42
N ASP A 82 -10.86 -4.57 14.45
CA ASP A 82 -12.32 -4.55 14.37
C ASP A 82 -12.80 -3.43 13.45
N ALA A 83 -13.29 -3.80 12.26
CA ALA A 83 -13.79 -2.84 11.26
C ALA A 83 -15.02 -2.04 11.72
N GLY A 84 -15.69 -2.49 12.78
CA GLY A 84 -16.85 -1.84 13.41
C GLY A 84 -16.49 -1.01 14.65
N ASP A 85 -15.20 -0.84 14.96
CA ASP A 85 -14.75 -0.05 16.11
C ASP A 85 -14.95 1.45 15.86
N GLU A 86 -16.03 1.99 16.42
CA GLU A 86 -16.39 3.41 16.30
C GLU A 86 -15.41 4.31 17.07
N GLU A 87 -14.85 3.83 18.19
CA GLU A 87 -13.88 4.59 19.00
C GLU A 87 -12.56 4.74 18.24
N ALA A 88 -12.06 3.65 17.63
CA ALA A 88 -10.88 3.72 16.78
C ALA A 88 -11.09 4.61 15.54
N SER A 89 -12.29 4.57 14.95
CA SER A 89 -12.65 5.44 13.82
C SER A 89 -12.68 6.91 14.21
N ALA A 90 -13.28 7.24 15.36
CA ALA A 90 -13.31 8.61 15.90
C ALA A 90 -11.89 9.11 16.25
N ALA A 91 -11.06 8.24 16.86
CA ALA A 91 -9.67 8.54 17.17
C ALA A 91 -8.85 8.82 15.89
N ALA A 92 -9.01 8.00 14.86
CA ALA A 92 -8.35 8.22 13.56
C ALA A 92 -8.76 9.57 12.94
N GLY A 93 -10.03 9.95 13.03
CA GLY A 93 -10.53 11.25 12.57
C GLY A 93 -9.93 12.42 13.34
N ALA A 94 -9.85 12.31 14.67
CA ALA A 94 -9.26 13.34 15.53
C ALA A 94 -7.76 13.54 15.25
N VAL A 95 -7.01 12.43 15.13
CA VAL A 95 -5.59 12.46 14.80
C VAL A 95 -5.36 12.99 13.37
N GLY A 96 -6.19 12.60 12.40
CA GLY A 96 -6.14 13.16 11.05
C GLY A 96 -6.35 14.68 11.02
N THR A 97 -7.24 15.20 11.87
CA THR A 97 -7.43 16.65 12.04
C THR A 97 -6.18 17.34 12.60
N LEU A 98 -5.48 16.71 13.57
CA LEU A 98 -4.21 17.23 14.08
C LEU A 98 -3.12 17.22 13.02
N GLN A 99 -3.06 16.20 12.19
CA GLN A 99 -2.10 16.10 11.08
C GLN A 99 -2.26 17.26 10.10
N VAL A 100 -3.50 17.52 9.65
CA VAL A 100 -3.82 18.65 8.75
C VAL A 100 -3.44 20.01 9.40
N LYS A 101 -3.75 20.18 10.68
CA LYS A 101 -3.37 21.41 11.41
C LYS A 101 -1.85 21.56 11.53
N LEU A 102 -1.11 20.47 11.76
CA LEU A 102 0.35 20.49 11.83
C LEU A 102 0.94 20.92 10.49
N GLU A 103 0.48 20.35 9.38
CA GLU A 103 0.95 20.68 8.04
C GLU A 103 0.72 22.17 7.72
N ALA A 104 -0.46 22.68 8.02
CA ALA A 104 -0.78 24.10 7.83
C ALA A 104 0.06 25.04 8.71
N ALA A 105 0.25 24.67 10.00
CA ALA A 105 1.05 25.46 10.93
C ALA A 105 2.54 25.48 10.56
N ALA A 106 3.05 24.38 10.01
CA ALA A 106 4.46 24.23 9.61
C ALA A 106 4.82 24.92 8.29
N LEU A 107 3.86 25.29 7.45
CA LEU A 107 4.15 25.89 6.14
C LEU A 107 5.08 27.10 6.21
N PRO A 108 4.87 28.13 7.07
CA PRO A 108 5.79 29.27 7.19
C PRO A 108 7.18 28.88 7.71
N LEU A 109 7.26 27.85 8.55
CA LEU A 109 8.51 27.29 9.05
C LEU A 109 9.35 26.69 7.91
N PHE A 110 8.72 25.88 7.06
CA PHE A 110 9.40 25.33 5.87
C PHE A 110 9.79 26.42 4.88
N GLU A 111 8.95 27.42 4.64
CA GLU A 111 9.25 28.56 3.77
C GLU A 111 10.47 29.36 4.24
N ALA A 112 10.58 29.60 5.54
CA ALA A 112 11.73 30.27 6.13
C ALA A 112 13.01 29.41 6.01
N ALA A 113 12.94 28.11 6.24
CA ALA A 113 14.07 27.20 6.06
C ALA A 113 14.50 27.08 4.58
N GLU A 114 13.55 27.02 3.65
CA GLU A 114 13.82 27.00 2.21
C GLU A 114 14.53 28.28 1.72
N ALA A 115 14.37 29.39 2.43
CA ALA A 115 15.06 30.67 2.11
C ALA A 115 16.50 30.72 2.60
N LEU A 116 16.94 29.81 3.47
CA LEU A 116 18.32 29.78 3.96
C LEU A 116 19.33 29.57 2.84
N PRO A 117 20.48 30.28 2.87
CA PRO A 117 21.60 29.99 2.00
C PRO A 117 22.06 28.53 2.12
N ALA A 118 22.60 27.97 1.03
CA ALA A 118 23.03 26.57 1.01
C ALA A 118 24.20 26.28 2.00
N ASP A 119 24.99 27.30 2.35
CA ASP A 119 26.11 27.26 3.27
C ASP A 119 25.78 27.79 4.67
N ASP A 120 24.50 28.03 4.98
CA ASP A 120 24.08 28.53 6.29
C ASP A 120 24.46 27.54 7.41
N ALA A 121 25.01 28.09 8.51
CA ALA A 121 25.45 27.29 9.66
C ALA A 121 24.31 26.51 10.35
N LEU A 122 23.06 26.93 10.22
CA LEU A 122 21.90 26.23 10.74
C LEU A 122 21.74 24.83 10.14
N TRP A 123 22.24 24.59 8.93
CA TRP A 123 22.25 23.26 8.32
C TRP A 123 23.15 22.23 9.03
N GLN A 124 23.93 22.67 10.01
CA GLN A 124 24.74 21.79 10.86
C GLN A 124 24.09 21.53 12.22
N SER A 125 22.95 22.18 12.53
CA SER A 125 22.25 22.01 13.79
C SER A 125 21.09 21.01 13.66
N SER A 126 20.99 20.06 14.61
CA SER A 126 19.82 19.21 14.72
C SER A 126 18.61 20.02 15.26
N PRO A 127 17.37 19.84 14.76
CA PRO A 127 17.00 18.83 13.74
C PRO A 127 17.10 19.34 12.29
N LEU A 128 17.45 20.60 12.02
CA LEU A 128 17.50 21.13 10.65
C LEU A 128 18.44 20.32 9.73
N ALA A 129 19.57 19.84 10.26
CA ALA A 129 20.48 18.97 9.54
C ALA A 129 19.75 17.71 9.02
N ASP A 130 18.89 17.12 9.83
CA ASP A 130 18.14 15.91 9.51
C ASP A 130 17.06 16.17 8.47
N TRP A 131 16.42 17.33 8.53
CA TRP A 131 15.37 17.77 7.61
C TRP A 131 15.90 18.39 6.30
N ARG A 132 17.20 18.67 6.20
CA ARG A 132 17.79 19.38 5.06
C ARG A 132 17.42 18.78 3.71
N PHE A 133 17.49 17.46 3.58
CA PHE A 133 17.16 16.79 2.33
C PHE A 133 15.69 17.05 1.94
N VAL A 134 14.76 16.84 2.86
CA VAL A 134 13.33 17.01 2.61
C VAL A 134 12.99 18.48 2.33
N ILE A 135 13.61 19.43 3.06
CA ILE A 135 13.43 20.87 2.80
C ILE A 135 13.90 21.22 1.39
N CYS A 136 15.04 20.70 0.96
CA CYS A 136 15.55 20.92 -0.40
C CYS A 136 14.67 20.27 -1.47
N GLU A 137 14.10 19.08 -1.20
CA GLU A 137 13.13 18.44 -2.10
C GLU A 137 11.86 19.30 -2.24
N ARG A 138 11.28 19.74 -1.12
CA ARG A 138 10.08 20.58 -1.07
C ARG A 138 10.24 21.87 -1.87
N LYS A 139 11.42 22.47 -1.84
CA LYS A 139 11.74 23.67 -2.64
C LYS A 139 11.55 23.44 -4.15
N ASN A 140 11.74 22.22 -4.61
CA ASN A 140 11.63 21.83 -6.02
C ASN A 140 10.25 21.24 -6.38
N GLU A 141 9.33 21.12 -5.42
CA GLU A 141 7.99 20.61 -5.67
C GLU A 141 7.21 21.52 -6.64
N TRP A 142 6.41 20.92 -7.49
CA TRP A 142 5.72 21.62 -8.57
C TRP A 142 4.82 22.78 -8.10
N HIS A 143 4.16 22.63 -6.95
CA HIS A 143 3.29 23.67 -6.40
C HIS A 143 4.03 24.92 -5.96
N ARG A 144 5.36 24.82 -5.71
CA ARG A 144 6.21 25.98 -5.42
C ARG A 144 6.40 26.91 -6.63
N LYS A 145 6.12 26.41 -7.84
CA LYS A 145 6.12 27.21 -9.06
C LYS A 145 4.84 28.05 -9.24
N LEU A 146 3.82 27.80 -8.44
CA LEU A 146 2.58 28.56 -8.44
C LEU A 146 2.75 29.85 -7.63
N SER A 147 1.93 30.89 -7.98
CA SER A 147 1.81 32.09 -7.16
C SER A 147 1.26 31.76 -5.78
N PRO A 148 1.49 32.58 -4.74
CA PRO A 148 0.90 32.35 -3.41
C PRO A 148 -0.63 32.25 -3.45
N SER A 149 -1.30 33.11 -4.23
CA SER A 149 -2.76 33.07 -4.40
C SER A 149 -3.23 31.81 -5.10
N ASP A 150 -2.51 31.31 -6.12
CA ASP A 150 -2.86 30.06 -6.78
C ASP A 150 -2.68 28.85 -5.85
N ARG A 151 -1.68 28.85 -4.97
CA ARG A 151 -1.45 27.78 -3.97
C ARG A 151 -2.57 27.73 -2.94
N GLU A 152 -2.99 28.89 -2.42
CA GLU A 152 -4.08 28.99 -1.44
C GLU A 152 -5.38 28.46 -2.06
N TRP A 153 -5.74 28.96 -3.25
CA TRP A 153 -6.92 28.51 -3.99
C TRP A 153 -6.87 27.01 -4.29
N LEU A 154 -5.71 26.49 -4.73
CA LEU A 154 -5.53 25.08 -5.05
C LEU A 154 -5.74 24.20 -3.81
N SER A 155 -5.18 24.58 -2.68
CA SER A 155 -5.33 23.85 -1.40
C SER A 155 -6.81 23.78 -0.97
N GLU A 156 -7.52 24.91 -1.02
CA GLU A 156 -8.94 24.96 -0.67
C GLU A 156 -9.79 24.10 -1.63
N PHE A 157 -9.51 24.16 -2.92
CA PHE A 157 -10.22 23.39 -3.93
C PHE A 157 -9.91 21.89 -3.84
N GLU A 158 -8.67 21.54 -3.55
CA GLU A 158 -8.26 20.14 -3.33
C GLU A 158 -9.00 19.54 -2.14
N GLU A 159 -9.05 20.23 -1.02
CA GLU A 159 -9.77 19.77 0.18
C GLU A 159 -11.28 19.65 -0.06
N LYS A 160 -11.90 20.70 -0.60
CA LYS A 160 -13.37 20.81 -0.65
C LYS A 160 -13.99 20.12 -1.88
N CYS A 161 -13.25 19.98 -2.97
CA CYS A 161 -13.80 19.51 -4.23
C CYS A 161 -13.13 18.22 -4.73
N PHE A 162 -11.80 18.16 -4.73
CA PHE A 162 -11.06 17.05 -5.33
C PHE A 162 -11.04 15.79 -4.44
N LEU A 163 -10.67 15.92 -3.19
CA LEU A 163 -10.63 14.77 -2.25
C LEU A 163 -12.00 14.09 -2.09
N PRO A 164 -13.14 14.79 -2.04
CA PRO A 164 -14.46 14.15 -1.99
C PRO A 164 -14.80 13.25 -3.18
N LEU A 165 -14.21 13.46 -4.37
CA LEU A 165 -14.37 12.55 -5.51
C LEU A 165 -13.89 11.13 -5.19
N GLY A 166 -12.88 10.98 -4.34
CA GLY A 166 -12.45 9.69 -3.83
C GLY A 166 -13.53 8.96 -3.03
N ALA A 167 -14.35 9.66 -2.27
CA ALA A 167 -15.48 9.08 -1.54
C ALA A 167 -16.59 8.64 -2.52
N VAL A 168 -16.84 9.41 -3.57
CA VAL A 168 -17.79 9.03 -4.63
C VAL A 168 -17.33 7.73 -5.31
N PHE A 169 -16.05 7.63 -5.67
CA PHE A 169 -15.48 6.42 -6.26
C PHE A 169 -15.65 5.20 -5.34
N LYS A 170 -15.32 5.33 -4.06
CA LYS A 170 -15.51 4.25 -3.06
C LYS A 170 -16.98 3.84 -2.94
N THR A 171 -17.92 4.79 -3.01
CA THR A 171 -19.36 4.52 -2.97
C THR A 171 -19.83 3.74 -4.20
N LEU A 172 -19.34 4.12 -5.39
CA LEU A 172 -19.63 3.37 -6.62
C LEU A 172 -19.08 1.95 -6.58
N GLN A 173 -17.87 1.74 -6.04
CA GLN A 173 -17.29 0.41 -5.86
C GLN A 173 -18.09 -0.46 -4.89
N LYS A 174 -18.58 0.09 -3.77
CA LYS A 174 -19.44 -0.64 -2.83
C LYS A 174 -20.76 -1.12 -3.47
N GLY A 175 -21.22 -0.47 -4.53
CA GLY A 175 -22.40 -0.85 -5.28
C GLY A 175 -22.23 -2.08 -6.19
N VAL A 176 -21.07 -2.73 -6.21
CA VAL A 176 -20.88 -4.01 -6.91
C VAL A 176 -21.53 -5.12 -6.10
N ASP A 177 -22.64 -5.64 -6.61
CA ASP A 177 -23.46 -6.68 -5.96
C ASP A 177 -24.19 -7.48 -7.05
N PHE A 178 -23.88 -8.77 -7.18
CA PHE A 178 -24.50 -9.66 -8.17
C PHE A 178 -24.39 -11.13 -7.74
N GLU A 179 -25.23 -11.98 -8.34
CA GLU A 179 -25.18 -13.44 -8.15
C GLU A 179 -24.23 -14.07 -9.18
N ALA A 180 -23.46 -15.08 -8.75
CA ALA A 180 -22.61 -15.88 -9.60
C ALA A 180 -22.76 -17.37 -9.25
N GLU A 181 -22.94 -18.20 -10.28
CA GLU A 181 -23.14 -19.64 -10.15
C GLU A 181 -21.80 -20.37 -10.26
N ASN A 182 -21.60 -21.39 -9.42
CA ASN A 182 -20.43 -22.27 -9.47
C ASN A 182 -20.69 -23.47 -10.43
N SER A 183 -19.71 -24.37 -10.56
CA SER A 183 -19.79 -25.54 -11.45
C SER A 183 -20.85 -26.57 -11.00
N GLN A 184 -21.40 -26.47 -9.79
CA GLN A 184 -22.43 -27.37 -9.22
C GLN A 184 -23.86 -26.80 -9.39
N GLY A 185 -23.98 -25.57 -9.97
CA GLY A 185 -25.26 -24.88 -10.11
C GLY A 185 -25.70 -24.13 -8.85
N GLU A 186 -24.81 -24.00 -7.87
CA GLU A 186 -25.10 -23.22 -6.65
C GLU A 186 -24.80 -21.74 -6.90
N SER A 187 -25.77 -20.90 -6.55
CA SER A 187 -25.61 -19.43 -6.69
C SER A 187 -25.03 -18.81 -5.43
N GLU A 188 -24.08 -17.93 -5.62
CA GLU A 188 -23.40 -17.20 -4.57
C GLU A 188 -23.47 -15.69 -4.81
N ARG A 189 -23.84 -14.93 -3.77
CA ARG A 189 -23.86 -13.47 -3.84
C ARG A 189 -22.47 -12.89 -3.71
N ILE A 190 -22.04 -12.16 -4.73
CA ILE A 190 -20.72 -11.54 -4.84
C ILE A 190 -20.85 -10.04 -4.61
N ARG A 191 -20.20 -9.57 -3.56
CA ARG A 191 -20.06 -8.15 -3.24
C ARG A 191 -18.60 -7.71 -3.41
N ALA A 192 -18.37 -6.39 -3.49
CA ALA A 192 -17.03 -5.81 -3.69
C ALA A 192 -15.95 -6.40 -2.76
N ALA A 193 -16.25 -6.61 -1.49
CA ALA A 193 -15.32 -7.18 -0.51
C ALA A 193 -14.89 -8.63 -0.84
N LYS A 194 -15.73 -9.40 -1.54
CA LYS A 194 -15.49 -10.81 -1.87
C LYS A 194 -14.81 -11.00 -3.24
N LEU A 195 -14.86 -10.01 -4.12
CA LEU A 195 -14.35 -10.10 -5.49
C LEU A 195 -12.92 -10.62 -5.57
N VAL A 196 -12.01 -10.00 -4.81
CA VAL A 196 -10.58 -10.30 -4.87
C VAL A 196 -10.31 -11.72 -4.41
N SER A 197 -10.97 -12.18 -3.34
CA SER A 197 -10.80 -13.53 -2.82
C SER A 197 -11.30 -14.60 -3.79
N VAL A 198 -12.40 -14.35 -4.50
CA VAL A 198 -12.92 -15.28 -5.50
C VAL A 198 -12.02 -15.29 -6.75
N ILE A 199 -11.68 -14.13 -7.31
CA ILE A 199 -10.86 -14.05 -8.54
C ILE A 199 -9.47 -14.68 -8.33
N LYS A 200 -8.87 -14.46 -7.16
CA LYS A 200 -7.50 -14.95 -6.87
C LYS A 200 -7.45 -16.31 -6.19
N GLY A 201 -8.49 -16.73 -5.51
CA GLY A 201 -8.46 -17.86 -4.59
C GLY A 201 -9.44 -18.98 -4.88
N ALA A 202 -10.57 -18.72 -5.57
CA ALA A 202 -11.55 -19.78 -5.84
C ALA A 202 -10.97 -20.84 -6.80
N PRO A 203 -10.96 -22.13 -6.44
CA PRO A 203 -10.53 -23.20 -7.33
C PRO A 203 -11.52 -23.45 -8.48
N ASP A 204 -12.81 -23.17 -8.28
CA ASP A 204 -13.87 -23.36 -9.27
C ASP A 204 -13.74 -22.35 -10.43
N ARG A 205 -13.39 -22.87 -11.61
CA ARG A 205 -13.19 -22.06 -12.83
C ARG A 205 -14.51 -21.43 -13.30
N THR A 206 -15.63 -22.14 -13.17
CA THR A 206 -16.94 -21.64 -13.58
C THR A 206 -17.34 -20.44 -12.73
N LEU A 207 -17.15 -20.53 -11.42
CA LEU A 207 -17.38 -19.41 -10.51
C LEU A 207 -16.51 -18.20 -10.88
N ARG A 208 -15.19 -18.39 -11.08
CA ARG A 208 -14.30 -17.28 -11.50
C ARG A 208 -14.75 -16.64 -12.79
N ARG A 209 -15.14 -17.45 -13.80
CA ARG A 209 -15.67 -16.96 -15.08
C ARG A 209 -16.94 -16.13 -14.88
N ASN A 210 -17.91 -16.67 -14.14
CA ASN A 210 -19.20 -16.02 -13.91
C ASN A 210 -19.04 -14.75 -13.09
N VAL A 211 -18.15 -14.74 -12.09
CA VAL A 211 -17.77 -13.52 -11.35
C VAL A 211 -17.15 -12.48 -12.27
N ASN A 212 -16.29 -12.87 -13.19
CA ASN A 212 -15.68 -11.94 -14.14
C ASN A 212 -16.74 -11.33 -15.10
N ILE A 213 -17.69 -12.15 -15.56
CA ILE A 213 -18.81 -11.67 -16.40
C ILE A 213 -19.72 -10.71 -15.60
N GLY A 214 -20.10 -11.07 -14.37
CA GLY A 214 -20.92 -10.23 -13.49
C GLY A 214 -20.24 -8.91 -13.16
N LEU A 215 -18.93 -8.96 -12.93
CA LEU A 215 -18.11 -7.76 -12.69
C LEU A 215 -18.09 -6.84 -13.93
N ALA A 216 -17.83 -7.40 -15.11
CA ALA A 216 -17.81 -6.65 -16.36
C ALA A 216 -19.16 -5.97 -16.64
N LYS A 217 -20.26 -6.68 -16.36
CA LYS A 217 -21.63 -6.12 -16.46
C LYS A 217 -21.84 -4.99 -15.45
N SER A 218 -21.53 -5.22 -14.17
CA SER A 218 -21.72 -4.24 -13.10
C SER A 218 -20.92 -2.96 -13.32
N TYR A 219 -19.67 -3.06 -13.81
CA TYR A 219 -18.88 -1.88 -14.18
C TYR A 219 -19.38 -1.25 -15.48
N GLY A 220 -19.82 -2.06 -16.46
CA GLY A 220 -20.36 -1.58 -17.73
C GLY A 220 -21.61 -0.70 -17.55
N GLU A 221 -22.51 -1.07 -16.66
CA GLU A 221 -23.71 -0.30 -16.31
C GLU A 221 -23.40 1.07 -15.69
N ARG A 222 -22.19 1.25 -15.15
CA ARG A 222 -21.73 2.48 -14.51
C ARG A 222 -20.52 3.11 -15.24
N ALA A 223 -20.23 2.67 -16.46
CA ALA A 223 -19.02 3.06 -17.18
C ALA A 223 -18.89 4.58 -17.37
N GLU A 224 -20.02 5.26 -17.67
CA GLU A 224 -20.04 6.72 -17.84
C GLU A 224 -19.71 7.46 -16.53
N LEU A 225 -20.18 6.95 -15.38
CA LEU A 225 -19.87 7.54 -14.07
C LEU A 225 -18.39 7.35 -13.72
N TYR A 226 -17.83 6.18 -13.99
CA TYR A 226 -16.39 5.94 -13.78
C TYR A 226 -15.54 6.79 -14.72
N ALA A 227 -15.93 6.91 -16.00
CA ALA A 227 -15.23 7.74 -16.94
C ALA A 227 -15.29 9.23 -16.56
N ALA A 228 -16.46 9.72 -16.11
CA ALA A 228 -16.61 11.08 -15.61
C ALA A 228 -15.68 11.36 -14.43
N LEU A 229 -15.69 10.47 -13.40
CA LEU A 229 -14.78 10.61 -12.25
C LEU A 229 -13.32 10.63 -12.67
N LEU A 230 -12.89 9.71 -13.54
CA LEU A 230 -11.52 9.64 -14.03
C LEU A 230 -11.13 10.93 -14.77
N ASN A 231 -12.03 11.46 -15.62
CA ASN A 231 -11.82 12.71 -16.32
C ASN A 231 -11.67 13.90 -15.37
N GLU A 232 -12.51 14.00 -14.32
CA GLU A 232 -12.43 15.10 -13.36
C GLU A 232 -11.18 15.02 -12.50
N LEU A 233 -10.80 13.83 -12.03
CA LEU A 233 -9.58 13.62 -11.26
C LEU A 233 -8.32 14.02 -12.05
N HIS A 234 -8.21 13.56 -13.29
CA HIS A 234 -7.07 13.92 -14.14
C HIS A 234 -7.18 15.35 -14.68
N GLY A 235 -8.38 15.82 -14.99
CA GLY A 235 -8.61 17.19 -15.46
C GLY A 235 -8.15 18.23 -14.46
N PHE A 236 -8.51 18.06 -13.19
CA PHE A 236 -8.04 18.92 -12.11
C PHE A 236 -6.51 18.94 -12.00
N ARG A 237 -5.89 17.75 -11.93
CA ARG A 237 -4.43 17.63 -11.84
C ARG A 237 -3.72 18.28 -13.03
N LEU A 238 -4.20 18.04 -14.26
CA LEU A 238 -3.62 18.61 -15.47
C LEU A 238 -3.76 20.13 -15.51
N ALA A 239 -4.88 20.69 -15.04
CA ALA A 239 -5.06 22.13 -14.93
C ALA A 239 -4.07 22.75 -13.92
N ALA A 240 -3.90 22.12 -12.75
CA ALA A 240 -2.96 22.57 -11.73
C ALA A 240 -1.50 22.49 -12.21
N PHE A 241 -1.12 21.37 -12.83
CA PHE A 241 0.23 21.16 -13.39
C PHE A 241 0.52 22.13 -14.54
N GLY A 242 -0.49 22.37 -15.41
CA GLY A 242 -0.38 23.34 -16.50
C GLY A 242 -0.12 24.77 -16.00
N ARG A 243 -0.75 25.19 -14.90
CA ARG A 243 -0.46 26.48 -14.24
C ARG A 243 0.96 26.56 -13.70
N ALA A 244 1.48 25.46 -13.17
CA ALA A 244 2.86 25.38 -12.68
C ALA A 244 3.88 25.20 -13.82
N GLY A 245 3.46 25.01 -15.06
CA GLY A 245 4.34 24.73 -16.19
C GLY A 245 5.10 23.42 -16.08
N VAL A 246 4.47 22.38 -15.50
CA VAL A 246 5.08 21.05 -15.30
C VAL A 246 4.28 19.96 -16.01
N ASP A 247 4.97 18.90 -16.43
CA ASP A 247 4.33 17.71 -16.99
C ASP A 247 3.90 16.75 -15.88
N ALA A 248 2.75 16.08 -16.06
CA ALA A 248 2.21 15.16 -15.06
C ALA A 248 3.16 14.00 -14.74
N ALA A 249 3.89 13.49 -15.73
CA ALA A 249 4.87 12.42 -15.51
C ALA A 249 6.07 12.92 -14.68
N ASP A 250 6.52 14.15 -14.87
CA ASP A 250 7.61 14.72 -14.08
C ASP A 250 7.24 14.89 -12.61
N VAL A 251 5.99 15.27 -12.33
CA VAL A 251 5.50 15.34 -10.95
C VAL A 251 5.54 13.96 -10.29
N SER A 252 5.02 12.94 -10.97
CA SER A 252 5.03 11.56 -10.46
C SER A 252 6.45 11.03 -10.27
N LEU A 253 7.35 11.29 -11.22
CA LEU A 253 8.75 10.88 -11.13
C LEU A 253 9.49 11.56 -9.97
N ALA A 254 9.26 12.87 -9.77
CA ALA A 254 9.84 13.60 -8.64
C ALA A 254 9.38 13.04 -7.30
N GLN A 255 8.07 12.78 -7.12
CA GLN A 255 7.51 12.18 -5.91
C GLN A 255 8.08 10.79 -5.62
N ASN A 256 8.48 10.06 -6.66
CA ASN A 256 9.08 8.73 -6.57
C ASN A 256 10.61 8.74 -6.60
N ARG A 257 11.25 9.92 -6.59
CA ARG A 257 12.71 10.09 -6.67
C ARG A 257 13.33 9.30 -7.82
N MET A 258 12.63 9.26 -8.96
CA MET A 258 12.99 8.48 -10.14
C MET A 258 13.29 9.40 -11.33
N SER A 259 14.31 9.07 -12.11
CA SER A 259 14.56 9.75 -13.38
C SER A 259 13.72 9.18 -14.52
N ARG A 260 13.41 10.00 -15.54
CA ARG A 260 12.80 9.50 -16.80
C ARG A 260 13.65 8.40 -17.44
N GLY A 261 14.98 8.53 -17.40
CA GLY A 261 15.89 7.53 -17.94
C GLY A 261 15.74 6.17 -17.25
N ALA A 262 15.64 6.15 -15.92
CA ALA A 262 15.43 4.91 -15.15
C ALA A 262 14.09 4.25 -15.50
N LEU A 263 12.99 5.04 -15.57
CA LEU A 263 11.68 4.54 -15.96
C LEU A 263 11.69 3.91 -17.36
N PHE A 264 12.26 4.61 -18.35
CA PHE A 264 12.34 4.11 -19.72
C PHE A 264 13.24 2.88 -19.85
N ALA A 265 14.38 2.84 -19.17
CA ALA A 265 15.27 1.67 -19.17
C ALA A 265 14.58 0.42 -18.58
N MET A 266 13.84 0.59 -17.47
CA MET A 266 13.05 -0.50 -16.88
C MET A 266 11.96 -0.98 -17.85
N ARG A 267 11.20 -0.05 -18.45
CA ARG A 267 10.14 -0.40 -19.41
C ARG A 267 10.72 -1.10 -20.63
N GLU A 268 11.79 -0.59 -21.18
CA GLU A 268 12.48 -1.20 -22.35
C GLU A 268 12.97 -2.61 -22.04
N ALA A 269 13.53 -2.83 -20.85
CA ALA A 269 13.95 -4.17 -20.43
C ALA A 269 12.78 -5.14 -20.37
N ILE A 270 11.63 -4.75 -19.83
CA ILE A 270 10.41 -5.58 -19.78
C ILE A 270 9.92 -5.87 -21.22
N VAL A 271 9.81 -4.84 -22.07
CA VAL A 271 9.33 -4.98 -23.45
C VAL A 271 10.23 -5.89 -24.27
N ARG A 272 11.55 -5.81 -24.07
CA ARG A 272 12.53 -6.70 -24.77
C ARG A 272 12.31 -8.17 -24.47
N HIS A 273 11.82 -8.51 -23.27
CA HIS A 273 11.56 -9.89 -22.84
C HIS A 273 10.07 -10.25 -22.80
N LEU A 274 9.23 -9.44 -23.46
CA LEU A 274 7.78 -9.59 -23.37
C LEU A 274 7.29 -10.94 -23.93
N ASP A 275 7.89 -11.43 -25.00
CA ASP A 275 7.48 -12.68 -25.63
C ASP A 275 7.84 -13.89 -24.77
N GLU A 276 9.02 -13.89 -24.12
CA GLU A 276 9.39 -14.94 -23.16
C GLU A 276 8.46 -14.94 -21.94
N ILE A 277 8.13 -13.76 -21.41
CA ILE A 277 7.22 -13.61 -20.28
C ILE A 277 5.81 -14.10 -20.64
N ARG A 278 5.30 -13.72 -21.82
CA ARG A 278 4.00 -14.17 -22.33
C ARG A 278 3.96 -15.68 -22.53
N GLU A 279 5.03 -16.26 -23.07
CA GLU A 279 5.11 -17.71 -23.28
C GLU A 279 5.12 -18.45 -21.94
N ALA A 280 5.93 -18.02 -20.97
CA ALA A 280 5.93 -18.59 -19.63
C ALA A 280 4.55 -18.57 -18.98
N VAL A 281 3.80 -17.47 -19.13
CA VAL A 281 2.41 -17.36 -18.62
C VAL A 281 1.46 -18.29 -19.38
N ARG A 282 1.62 -18.44 -20.71
CA ARG A 282 0.80 -19.33 -21.56
C ARG A 282 0.95 -20.80 -21.21
N LEU A 283 2.09 -21.25 -20.68
CA LEU A 283 2.30 -22.61 -20.21
C LEU A 283 1.23 -23.06 -19.19
N ARG A 284 0.53 -22.14 -18.58
CA ARG A 284 -0.56 -22.41 -17.65
C ARG A 284 -1.90 -22.73 -18.32
N ALA A 285 -2.09 -22.34 -19.59
CA ALA A 285 -3.39 -22.45 -20.26
C ALA A 285 -3.91 -23.89 -20.37
N PRO A 286 -3.10 -24.92 -20.73
CA PRO A 286 -3.56 -26.32 -20.86
C PRO A 286 -4.08 -26.93 -19.56
N TYR A 287 -3.71 -26.36 -18.40
CA TYR A 287 -4.21 -26.83 -17.09
C TYR A 287 -5.67 -26.43 -16.82
N PHE A 288 -6.17 -25.43 -17.52
CA PHE A 288 -7.57 -24.99 -17.41
C PHE A 288 -8.45 -25.54 -18.54
N GLU A 289 -7.88 -25.66 -19.73
CA GLU A 289 -8.59 -26.15 -20.92
C GLU A 289 -7.60 -26.88 -21.81
N LYS A 290 -7.89 -28.14 -22.09
CA LYS A 290 -7.04 -29.01 -22.93
C LYS A 290 -6.79 -28.33 -24.28
N ASP A 291 -5.54 -28.38 -24.74
CA ASP A 291 -5.07 -27.79 -26.00
C ASP A 291 -5.21 -26.24 -26.08
N ALA A 292 -5.54 -25.54 -24.98
CA ALA A 292 -5.59 -24.09 -24.95
C ALA A 292 -4.18 -23.49 -25.14
N ARG A 293 -4.09 -22.49 -26.04
CA ARG A 293 -2.88 -21.71 -26.30
C ARG A 293 -2.97 -20.29 -25.72
N ARG A 294 -4.10 -19.95 -25.10
CA ARG A 294 -4.36 -18.63 -24.51
C ARG A 294 -4.97 -18.81 -23.15
N LEU A 295 -4.52 -18.01 -22.19
CA LEU A 295 -5.08 -17.96 -20.85
C LEU A 295 -6.28 -17.01 -20.86
N ALA A 296 -7.39 -17.43 -20.29
CA ALA A 296 -8.52 -16.53 -20.09
C ALA A 296 -8.22 -15.55 -18.97
N VAL A 297 -8.80 -14.33 -19.02
CA VAL A 297 -8.55 -13.28 -18.03
C VAL A 297 -8.90 -13.73 -16.60
N TYR A 298 -9.98 -14.52 -16.44
CA TYR A 298 -10.38 -15.10 -15.16
C TYR A 298 -9.50 -16.26 -14.66
N ASP A 299 -8.57 -16.74 -15.50
CA ASP A 299 -7.56 -17.76 -15.14
C ASP A 299 -6.19 -17.11 -14.83
N LEU A 300 -5.96 -15.84 -15.19
CA LEU A 300 -4.68 -15.16 -15.04
C LEU A 300 -4.20 -15.17 -13.58
N MET A 301 -5.11 -14.93 -12.64
CA MET A 301 -4.82 -14.91 -11.20
C MET A 301 -5.32 -16.16 -10.46
N ALA A 302 -5.76 -17.19 -11.19
CA ALA A 302 -6.28 -18.41 -10.60
C ALA A 302 -5.22 -19.16 -9.76
N PRO A 303 -5.62 -19.83 -8.66
CA PRO A 303 -4.75 -20.71 -7.89
C PRO A 303 -4.25 -21.87 -8.74
N ALA A 304 -3.20 -22.56 -8.28
CA ALA A 304 -2.71 -23.78 -8.93
C ALA A 304 -3.84 -24.81 -8.99
N PRO A 305 -4.07 -25.45 -10.15
CA PRO A 305 -5.00 -26.55 -10.23
C PRO A 305 -4.56 -27.68 -9.30
N GLN A 306 -5.49 -28.25 -8.56
CA GLN A 306 -5.18 -29.35 -7.68
C GLN A 306 -4.84 -30.60 -8.51
N GLN A 307 -3.65 -31.13 -8.30
CA GLN A 307 -3.21 -32.38 -8.91
C GLN A 307 -3.65 -33.56 -8.03
N GLY A 308 -4.74 -34.25 -8.45
CA GLY A 308 -5.27 -35.43 -7.77
C GLY A 308 -6.65 -35.24 -7.14
N LYS A 309 -7.43 -36.33 -7.06
CA LYS A 309 -8.84 -36.32 -6.71
C LYS A 309 -9.17 -35.97 -5.23
N ASN A 310 -8.17 -35.78 -4.35
CA ASN A 310 -8.40 -35.55 -2.91
C ASN A 310 -7.42 -34.56 -2.26
N ALA A 311 -6.74 -33.73 -3.01
CA ALA A 311 -5.78 -32.81 -2.44
C ALA A 311 -6.45 -31.52 -1.94
N VAL A 312 -7.09 -31.57 -0.77
CA VAL A 312 -7.19 -30.37 0.05
C VAL A 312 -5.79 -30.13 0.60
N PRO A 313 -5.11 -29.01 0.29
CA PRO A 313 -3.82 -28.72 0.86
C PRO A 313 -3.93 -28.78 2.38
N ALA A 314 -3.03 -29.51 3.05
CA ALA A 314 -2.98 -29.49 4.50
C ALA A 314 -2.76 -28.05 4.96
N LEU A 315 -3.49 -27.62 5.97
CA LEU A 315 -3.28 -26.32 6.58
C LEU A 315 -1.92 -26.31 7.28
N ILE A 316 -1.12 -25.29 7.04
CA ILE A 316 0.16 -25.04 7.69
C ILE A 316 -0.13 -24.31 9.01
N PRO A 317 0.14 -24.90 10.20
CA PRO A 317 0.03 -24.17 11.46
C PRO A 317 0.92 -22.93 11.47
N TYR A 318 0.57 -21.89 12.22
CA TYR A 318 1.33 -20.64 12.22
C TYR A 318 2.78 -20.85 12.65
N ALA A 319 3.03 -21.68 13.68
CA ALA A 319 4.38 -21.99 14.15
C ALA A 319 5.26 -22.60 13.06
N GLU A 320 4.70 -23.48 12.22
CA GLU A 320 5.41 -24.07 11.07
C GLU A 320 5.64 -23.03 9.97
N GLY A 321 4.61 -22.25 9.64
CA GLY A 321 4.73 -21.19 8.63
C GLY A 321 5.77 -20.13 8.98
N ILE A 322 5.82 -19.71 10.24
CA ILE A 322 6.80 -18.72 10.70
C ILE A 322 8.23 -19.32 10.81
N ASP A 323 8.35 -20.62 11.14
CA ASP A 323 9.63 -21.32 11.13
C ASP A 323 10.22 -21.38 9.70
N ILE A 324 9.39 -21.59 8.69
CA ILE A 324 9.79 -21.49 7.28
C ILE A 324 10.35 -20.09 6.98
N VAL A 325 9.62 -19.03 7.37
CA VAL A 325 10.08 -17.66 7.16
C VAL A 325 11.40 -17.38 7.86
N LYS A 326 11.54 -17.78 9.14
CA LYS A 326 12.78 -17.63 9.92
C LYS A 326 13.97 -18.33 9.28
N LYS A 327 13.79 -19.57 8.83
CA LYS A 327 14.85 -20.34 8.16
C LYS A 327 15.26 -19.72 6.83
N ALA A 328 14.27 -19.27 6.04
CA ALA A 328 14.52 -18.63 4.76
C ALA A 328 15.32 -17.33 4.90
N LEU A 329 14.92 -16.45 5.83
CA LEU A 329 15.54 -15.16 6.02
C LEU A 329 16.86 -15.28 6.81
N GLY A 330 16.91 -16.13 7.84
CA GLY A 330 18.10 -16.39 8.65
C GLY A 330 19.23 -17.04 7.88
N ALA A 331 18.95 -17.70 6.76
CA ALA A 331 19.99 -18.23 5.85
C ALA A 331 20.78 -17.11 5.13
N VAL A 332 20.20 -15.92 5.02
CA VAL A 332 20.84 -14.73 4.42
C VAL A 332 21.49 -13.88 5.51
N ASP A 333 20.74 -13.61 6.58
CA ASP A 333 21.20 -12.83 7.72
C ASP A 333 20.54 -13.34 9.01
N PRO A 334 21.31 -13.86 9.98
CA PRO A 334 20.79 -14.31 11.27
C PRO A 334 20.00 -13.23 12.02
N GLU A 335 20.34 -11.94 11.87
CA GLU A 335 19.64 -10.83 12.51
C GLU A 335 18.16 -10.78 12.08
N MET A 336 17.85 -11.15 10.83
CA MET A 336 16.46 -11.23 10.36
C MET A 336 15.65 -12.29 11.11
N SER A 337 16.23 -13.45 11.39
CA SER A 337 15.59 -14.50 12.18
C SER A 337 15.39 -14.07 13.64
N ASP A 338 16.43 -13.44 14.25
CA ASP A 338 16.37 -12.94 15.62
C ASP A 338 15.32 -11.82 15.78
N PHE A 339 15.19 -10.96 14.75
CA PHE A 339 14.14 -9.96 14.71
C PHE A 339 12.74 -10.58 14.68
N ILE A 340 12.52 -11.64 13.90
CA ILE A 340 11.23 -12.34 13.88
C ILE A 340 10.90 -12.90 15.27
N GLU A 341 11.87 -13.50 15.96
CA GLU A 341 11.69 -13.96 17.34
C GLU A 341 11.34 -12.82 18.29
N LEU A 342 11.99 -11.67 18.14
CA LEU A 342 11.65 -10.47 18.89
C LEU A 342 10.21 -10.04 18.65
N MET A 343 9.77 -9.98 17.39
CA MET A 343 8.40 -9.61 17.01
C MET A 343 7.35 -10.52 17.66
N LEU A 344 7.59 -11.81 17.67
CA LEU A 344 6.70 -12.81 18.27
C LEU A 344 6.68 -12.72 19.80
N ARG A 345 7.85 -12.70 20.43
CA ARG A 345 8.00 -12.60 21.90
C ARG A 345 7.40 -11.32 22.44
N SER A 346 7.54 -10.21 21.72
CA SER A 346 6.98 -8.92 22.09
C SER A 346 5.48 -8.79 21.75
N ARG A 347 4.90 -9.81 21.14
CA ARG A 347 3.50 -9.79 20.67
C ARG A 347 3.22 -8.60 19.73
N TRP A 348 4.11 -8.40 18.75
CA TRP A 348 3.99 -7.31 17.77
C TRP A 348 3.31 -7.76 16.46
N VAL A 349 2.88 -9.01 16.38
CA VAL A 349 2.21 -9.59 15.21
C VAL A 349 0.77 -9.95 15.56
N ASP A 350 -0.19 -9.49 14.76
CA ASP A 350 -1.58 -9.92 14.76
C ASP A 350 -1.86 -10.71 13.49
N ALA A 351 -1.90 -12.03 13.62
CA ALA A 351 -2.13 -12.94 12.50
C ALA A 351 -3.38 -13.81 12.67
N ALA A 352 -4.04 -13.74 13.83
CA ALA A 352 -5.23 -14.54 14.13
C ALA A 352 -6.37 -14.22 13.15
N PRO A 353 -6.98 -15.20 12.46
CA PRO A 353 -8.12 -14.96 11.59
C PRO A 353 -9.35 -14.53 12.40
N SER A 354 -10.07 -13.51 11.91
CA SER A 354 -11.29 -13.01 12.54
C SER A 354 -12.22 -12.41 11.48
N ASP A 355 -13.53 -12.61 11.64
CA ASP A 355 -14.56 -12.03 10.78
C ASP A 355 -14.75 -10.51 11.03
N LYS A 356 -14.18 -9.98 12.11
CA LYS A 356 -14.23 -8.57 12.45
C LYS A 356 -13.12 -7.75 11.79
N LYS A 357 -12.00 -8.40 11.44
CA LYS A 357 -10.84 -7.77 10.84
C LYS A 357 -11.12 -7.16 9.48
N ILE A 358 -10.43 -6.07 9.15
CA ILE A 358 -10.39 -5.62 7.77
C ILE A 358 -9.64 -6.62 6.89
N GLY A 359 -9.91 -6.61 5.59
CA GLY A 359 -9.16 -7.44 4.63
C GLY A 359 -7.74 -6.91 4.38
N GLY A 360 -6.84 -7.83 4.00
CA GLY A 360 -5.46 -7.52 3.66
C GLY A 360 -4.46 -7.76 4.78
N ALA A 361 -3.24 -7.25 4.57
CA ALA A 361 -2.17 -7.23 5.56
C ALA A 361 -1.41 -5.92 5.43
N PHE A 362 -0.71 -5.53 6.47
CA PHE A 362 0.17 -4.36 6.45
C PHE A 362 1.13 -4.38 7.64
N TYR A 363 2.26 -3.70 7.49
CA TYR A 363 3.05 -3.27 8.64
C TYR A 363 2.65 -1.84 9.06
N SER A 364 2.92 -1.50 10.30
CA SER A 364 2.76 -0.16 10.86
C SER A 364 3.91 0.16 11.78
N ARG A 365 4.27 1.44 11.91
CA ARG A 365 5.37 1.90 12.75
C ARG A 365 4.89 2.89 13.79
N PHE A 366 5.33 2.69 15.01
CA PHE A 366 5.10 3.61 16.13
C PHE A 366 6.38 4.40 16.38
N ASN A 367 6.51 5.54 15.70
CA ASN A 367 7.74 6.34 15.70
C ASN A 367 8.13 6.85 17.11
N GLU A 368 7.14 7.16 17.95
CA GLU A 368 7.38 7.55 19.36
C GLU A 368 8.08 6.45 20.17
N PHE A 369 7.72 5.19 19.89
CA PHE A 369 8.27 4.02 20.61
C PHE A 369 9.37 3.30 19.82
N ARG A 370 9.59 3.68 18.57
CA ARG A 370 10.56 3.07 17.65
C ARG A 370 10.34 1.57 17.45
N ILE A 371 9.08 1.14 17.40
CA ILE A 371 8.69 -0.26 17.26
C ILE A 371 7.72 -0.45 16.10
N PRO A 372 7.81 -1.58 15.36
CA PRO A 372 6.86 -1.93 14.31
C PRO A 372 5.70 -2.77 14.84
N ARG A 373 4.66 -2.91 14.01
CA ARG A 373 3.56 -3.89 14.14
C ARG A 373 3.30 -4.52 12.78
N VAL A 374 2.93 -5.77 12.79
CA VAL A 374 2.45 -6.50 11.60
C VAL A 374 1.03 -6.97 11.83
N PHE A 375 0.16 -6.67 10.88
CA PHE A 375 -1.23 -7.09 10.83
C PHE A 375 -1.47 -8.00 9.63
N SER A 376 -2.19 -9.10 9.83
CA SER A 376 -2.60 -10.00 8.77
C SER A 376 -3.77 -10.88 9.21
N SER A 377 -4.28 -11.71 8.29
CA SER A 377 -5.17 -12.84 8.60
C SER A 377 -4.52 -14.11 8.05
N TYR A 378 -3.89 -14.88 8.92
CA TYR A 378 -3.20 -16.10 8.54
C TYR A 378 -4.19 -17.25 8.34
N MET A 379 -4.22 -17.83 7.14
CA MET A 379 -5.17 -18.86 6.74
C MET A 379 -4.54 -20.24 6.55
N GLY A 380 -3.30 -20.44 6.97
CA GLY A 380 -2.59 -21.72 6.85
C GLY A 380 -2.24 -22.13 5.42
N THR A 381 -2.20 -21.19 4.50
CA THR A 381 -1.85 -21.43 3.10
C THR A 381 -0.44 -20.92 2.80
N ILE A 382 0.21 -21.47 1.79
CA ILE A 382 1.50 -20.98 1.30
C ILE A 382 1.44 -19.48 0.99
N THR A 383 0.33 -19.00 0.40
CA THR A 383 0.14 -17.57 0.15
C THR A 383 0.21 -16.75 1.43
N THR A 384 -0.36 -17.24 2.53
CA THR A 384 -0.30 -16.53 3.82
C THR A 384 1.05 -16.69 4.53
N VAL A 385 1.81 -17.74 4.27
CA VAL A 385 3.23 -17.85 4.70
C VAL A 385 4.09 -16.82 3.96
N LEU A 386 3.95 -16.71 2.64
CA LEU A 386 4.64 -15.69 1.85
C LEU A 386 4.28 -14.28 2.30
N GLN A 387 3.00 -14.04 2.62
CA GLN A 387 2.53 -12.76 3.16
C GLN A 387 3.18 -12.43 4.51
N GLN A 388 3.38 -13.42 5.41
CA GLN A 388 4.13 -13.17 6.65
C GLN A 388 5.56 -12.72 6.35
N GLY A 389 6.26 -13.38 5.42
CA GLY A 389 7.61 -12.96 4.99
C GLY A 389 7.62 -11.54 4.41
N HIS A 390 6.61 -11.18 3.64
CA HIS A 390 6.44 -9.85 3.06
C HIS A 390 6.27 -8.77 4.14
N GLU A 391 5.30 -8.91 5.05
CA GLU A 391 5.03 -7.90 6.08
C GLU A 391 6.17 -7.80 7.11
N LEU A 392 6.78 -8.93 7.45
CA LEU A 392 7.98 -8.93 8.31
C LEU A 392 9.19 -8.29 7.61
N GLY A 393 9.24 -8.33 6.28
CA GLY A 393 10.22 -7.60 5.49
C GLY A 393 10.11 -6.09 5.64
N HIS A 394 8.90 -5.56 5.56
CA HIS A 394 8.65 -4.14 5.86
C HIS A 394 9.02 -3.78 7.30
N ALA A 395 8.63 -4.63 8.25
CA ALA A 395 8.91 -4.40 9.68
C ALA A 395 10.43 -4.43 9.96
N PHE A 396 11.17 -5.34 9.34
CA PHE A 396 12.62 -5.41 9.46
C PHE A 396 13.32 -4.21 8.83
N HIS A 397 12.85 -3.74 7.66
CA HIS A 397 13.37 -2.52 7.04
C HIS A 397 13.24 -1.31 7.98
N TYR A 398 12.09 -1.13 8.61
CA TYR A 398 11.92 -0.09 9.63
C TYR A 398 12.81 -0.34 10.86
N TRP A 399 12.93 -1.58 11.31
CA TRP A 399 13.74 -1.93 12.47
C TRP A 399 15.21 -1.53 12.32
N ILE A 400 15.78 -1.72 11.13
CA ILE A 400 17.15 -1.27 10.82
C ILE A 400 17.28 0.25 10.84
N MET A 401 16.23 0.97 10.45
CA MET A 401 16.21 2.44 10.42
C MET A 401 15.75 3.08 11.73
N ARG A 402 15.29 2.31 12.73
CA ARG A 402 14.59 2.83 13.93
C ARG A 402 15.36 3.86 14.73
N ASP A 403 16.67 3.84 14.68
CA ASP A 403 17.55 4.75 15.43
C ASP A 403 17.87 6.04 14.65
N LEU A 404 17.46 6.11 13.39
CA LEU A 404 17.55 7.32 12.60
C LEU A 404 16.49 8.35 13.05
N PRO A 405 16.72 9.65 12.80
CA PRO A 405 15.66 10.66 12.87
C PRO A 405 14.43 10.23 12.05
N VAL A 406 13.23 10.50 12.55
CA VAL A 406 11.98 10.01 11.92
C VAL A 406 11.88 10.42 10.45
N VAL A 407 12.25 11.66 10.12
CA VAL A 407 12.25 12.17 8.75
C VAL A 407 13.14 11.37 7.80
N GLN A 408 14.24 10.78 8.30
CA GLN A 408 15.16 9.97 7.49
C GLN A 408 14.67 8.53 7.30
N THR A 409 13.60 8.13 7.98
CA THR A 409 12.92 6.85 7.76
C THR A 409 11.85 6.93 6.66
N GLU A 410 11.64 8.11 6.07
CA GLU A 410 10.70 8.32 4.97
C GLU A 410 11.35 8.02 3.62
N PHE A 411 10.68 7.24 2.79
CA PHE A 411 11.13 6.87 1.46
C PHE A 411 9.97 6.86 0.45
N PRO A 412 10.25 7.01 -0.85
CA PRO A 412 9.22 7.06 -1.88
C PRO A 412 8.59 5.67 -2.13
N MET A 413 7.41 5.68 -2.74
CA MET A 413 6.66 4.46 -3.08
C MET A 413 7.49 3.44 -3.88
N THR A 414 8.40 3.89 -4.73
CA THR A 414 9.30 3.03 -5.51
C THR A 414 10.23 2.15 -4.66
N LEU A 415 10.50 2.53 -3.41
CA LEU A 415 11.34 1.76 -2.48
C LEU A 415 10.51 1.00 -1.43
N THR A 416 9.22 1.29 -1.32
CA THR A 416 8.35 0.71 -0.28
C THR A 416 8.38 -0.82 -0.31
N GLU A 417 8.29 -1.41 -1.49
CA GLU A 417 8.22 -2.87 -1.66
C GLU A 417 9.58 -3.56 -1.83
N THR A 418 10.69 -2.85 -1.78
CA THR A 418 12.02 -3.44 -2.01
C THR A 418 12.35 -4.50 -0.98
N ALA A 419 12.19 -4.19 0.32
CA ALA A 419 12.49 -5.13 1.40
C ALA A 419 11.44 -6.26 1.48
N SER A 420 10.17 -5.94 1.32
CA SER A 420 9.08 -6.92 1.41
C SER A 420 9.13 -7.96 0.29
N THR A 421 9.31 -7.52 -0.96
CA THR A 421 9.41 -8.43 -2.11
C THR A 421 10.72 -9.23 -2.11
N PHE A 422 11.81 -8.65 -1.61
CA PHE A 422 13.05 -9.38 -1.37
C PHE A 422 12.85 -10.53 -0.39
N ASN A 423 12.24 -10.27 0.76
CA ASN A 423 11.95 -11.29 1.75
C ASN A 423 10.97 -12.35 1.24
N GLU A 424 9.92 -11.94 0.52
CA GLU A 424 9.00 -12.87 -0.13
C GLU A 424 9.73 -13.78 -1.11
N ALA A 425 10.66 -13.25 -1.90
CA ALA A 425 11.47 -14.05 -2.83
C ALA A 425 12.35 -15.07 -2.12
N LEU A 426 12.96 -14.71 -0.98
CA LEU A 426 13.75 -15.62 -0.17
C LEU A 426 12.90 -16.78 0.40
N VAL A 427 11.74 -16.46 0.96
CA VAL A 427 10.80 -17.47 1.47
C VAL A 427 10.34 -18.41 0.36
N ARG A 428 10.03 -17.87 -0.80
CA ARG A 428 9.60 -18.63 -1.99
C ARG A 428 10.71 -19.56 -2.47
N ARG A 429 11.93 -19.07 -2.55
CA ARG A 429 13.10 -19.87 -2.90
C ARG A 429 13.31 -21.02 -1.91
N TYR A 430 13.26 -20.72 -0.61
CA TYR A 430 13.37 -21.73 0.45
C TYR A 430 12.32 -22.83 0.29
N LEU A 431 11.05 -22.45 0.12
CA LEU A 431 9.95 -23.38 -0.11
C LEU A 431 10.15 -24.24 -1.36
N LEU A 432 10.67 -23.67 -2.44
CA LEU A 432 10.95 -24.39 -3.69
C LEU A 432 12.08 -25.42 -3.53
N GLU A 433 13.14 -25.06 -2.83
CA GLU A 433 14.29 -25.91 -2.54
C GLU A 433 13.94 -27.07 -1.59
N HIS A 434 12.98 -26.85 -0.67
CA HIS A 434 12.58 -27.84 0.34
C HIS A 434 11.23 -28.51 0.06
N ALA A 435 10.68 -28.32 -1.15
CA ALA A 435 9.42 -28.94 -1.51
C ALA A 435 9.51 -30.48 -1.44
N ALA A 436 8.62 -31.07 -0.63
CA ALA A 436 8.61 -32.52 -0.38
C ALA A 436 8.05 -33.34 -1.56
N SER A 437 7.36 -32.69 -2.49
CA SER A 437 6.74 -33.33 -3.65
C SER A 437 6.74 -32.45 -4.90
N ASP A 438 6.61 -33.08 -6.06
CA ASP A 438 6.44 -32.36 -7.32
C ASP A 438 5.17 -31.51 -7.35
N ALA A 439 4.12 -31.89 -6.61
CA ALA A 439 2.89 -31.11 -6.49
C ALA A 439 3.12 -29.79 -5.72
N GLU A 440 3.89 -29.81 -4.64
CA GLU A 440 4.30 -28.61 -3.93
C GLU A 440 5.19 -27.71 -4.79
N ARG A 441 6.20 -28.30 -5.44
CA ARG A 441 7.07 -27.58 -6.37
C ARG A 441 6.28 -26.92 -7.49
N PHE A 442 5.32 -27.63 -8.06
CA PHE A 442 4.40 -27.10 -9.07
C PHE A 442 3.60 -25.90 -8.54
N SER A 443 3.07 -26.00 -7.33
CA SER A 443 2.32 -24.91 -6.70
C SER A 443 3.18 -23.66 -6.50
N MET A 444 4.46 -23.80 -6.13
CA MET A 444 5.41 -22.68 -5.99
C MET A 444 5.69 -22.02 -7.36
N LEU A 445 6.04 -22.81 -8.38
CA LEU A 445 6.28 -22.30 -9.72
C LEU A 445 5.04 -21.62 -10.31
N TRP A 446 3.84 -22.14 -9.99
CA TRP A 446 2.60 -21.50 -10.39
C TRP A 446 2.42 -20.11 -9.78
N GLN A 447 2.77 -19.94 -8.49
CA GLN A 447 2.76 -18.64 -7.83
C GLN A 447 3.77 -17.66 -8.47
N GLU A 448 4.96 -18.13 -8.86
CA GLU A 448 5.95 -17.33 -9.58
C GLU A 448 5.36 -16.79 -10.88
N LEU A 449 4.75 -17.64 -11.71
CA LEU A 449 4.15 -17.23 -12.97
C LEU A 449 2.96 -16.27 -12.78
N ARG A 450 2.21 -16.40 -11.68
CA ARG A 450 1.15 -15.45 -11.32
C ARG A 450 1.74 -14.08 -10.98
N SER A 451 2.79 -14.07 -10.17
CA SER A 451 3.49 -12.85 -9.77
C SER A 451 4.10 -12.15 -10.99
N ALA A 452 4.80 -12.90 -11.85
CA ALA A 452 5.34 -12.39 -13.09
C ALA A 452 4.26 -11.79 -14.01
N ALA A 453 3.12 -12.47 -14.17
CA ALA A 453 2.00 -11.97 -14.97
C ALA A 453 1.44 -10.65 -14.39
N ASN A 454 1.36 -10.53 -13.06
CA ASN A 454 0.87 -9.31 -12.43
C ASN A 454 1.84 -8.14 -12.60
N PHE A 455 3.11 -8.34 -12.26
CA PHE A 455 4.10 -7.24 -12.25
C PHE A 455 4.61 -6.87 -13.65
N LEU A 456 4.84 -7.86 -14.52
CA LEU A 456 5.49 -7.62 -15.79
C LEU A 456 4.52 -7.44 -16.97
N LEU A 457 3.24 -7.88 -16.84
CA LEU A 457 2.23 -7.69 -17.88
C LEU A 457 1.14 -6.72 -17.44
N ASN A 458 0.41 -7.04 -16.35
CA ASN A 458 -0.76 -6.24 -15.93
C ASN A 458 -0.38 -4.82 -15.51
N THR A 459 0.75 -4.64 -14.81
CA THR A 459 1.22 -3.29 -14.43
C THR A 459 1.63 -2.47 -15.66
N MET A 460 2.26 -3.10 -16.66
CA MET A 460 2.61 -2.41 -17.91
C MET A 460 1.39 -1.95 -18.69
N VAL A 461 0.38 -2.81 -18.83
CA VAL A 461 -0.89 -2.45 -19.48
C VAL A 461 -1.54 -1.25 -18.78
N ARG A 462 -1.57 -1.23 -17.45
CA ARG A 462 -2.11 -0.10 -16.67
C ARG A 462 -1.33 1.18 -16.89
N PHE A 463 -0.01 1.09 -16.90
CA PHE A 463 0.87 2.23 -17.14
C PHE A 463 0.65 2.82 -18.55
N ASP A 464 0.63 1.98 -19.58
CA ASP A 464 0.43 2.42 -20.96
C ASP A 464 -0.98 3.00 -21.16
N PHE A 465 -2.01 2.41 -20.53
CA PHE A 465 -3.36 2.98 -20.49
C PHE A 465 -3.39 4.37 -19.85
N GLU A 466 -2.78 4.51 -18.66
CA GLU A 466 -2.81 5.78 -17.92
C GLU A 466 -2.08 6.88 -18.70
N CYS A 467 -0.92 6.59 -19.28
CA CYS A 467 -0.20 7.52 -20.13
C CYS A 467 -1.05 7.96 -21.34
N ALA A 468 -1.67 7.01 -22.04
CA ALA A 468 -2.52 7.31 -23.19
C ALA A 468 -3.79 8.10 -22.80
N PHE A 469 -4.39 7.78 -21.65
CA PHE A 469 -5.52 8.51 -21.11
C PHE A 469 -5.16 9.97 -20.79
N ILE A 470 -4.04 10.19 -20.07
CA ILE A 470 -3.55 11.52 -19.70
C ILE A 470 -3.32 12.37 -20.96
N GLU A 471 -2.65 11.81 -21.98
CA GLU A 471 -2.41 12.52 -23.24
C GLU A 471 -3.71 12.93 -23.93
N GLN A 472 -4.70 12.05 -24.02
CA GLN A 472 -5.99 12.40 -24.60
C GLN A 472 -6.77 13.41 -23.75
N ARG A 473 -6.70 13.28 -22.41
CA ARG A 473 -7.39 14.19 -21.49
C ARG A 473 -6.85 15.63 -21.56
N LYS A 474 -5.59 15.83 -21.96
CA LYS A 474 -5.02 17.16 -22.24
C LYS A 474 -5.80 17.92 -23.34
N THR A 475 -6.41 17.19 -24.27
CA THR A 475 -7.15 17.77 -25.41
C THR A 475 -8.65 17.82 -25.20
N GLY A 476 -9.21 17.10 -24.21
CA GLY A 476 -10.64 17.09 -23.93
C GLY A 476 -11.08 15.91 -23.05
N VAL A 477 -12.39 15.78 -22.88
CA VAL A 477 -13.00 14.70 -22.12
C VAL A 477 -12.85 13.37 -22.89
N VAL A 478 -12.44 12.31 -22.20
CA VAL A 478 -12.29 10.97 -22.77
C VAL A 478 -13.54 10.14 -22.45
N PRO A 479 -14.38 9.80 -23.44
CA PRO A 479 -15.61 9.03 -23.22
C PRO A 479 -15.32 7.61 -22.71
N ALA A 480 -16.27 7.00 -22.00
CA ALA A 480 -16.13 5.64 -21.46
C ALA A 480 -15.76 4.61 -22.55
N LYS A 481 -16.37 4.70 -23.73
CA LYS A 481 -16.01 3.84 -24.89
C LYS A 481 -14.52 3.97 -25.23
N ARG A 482 -13.98 5.20 -25.27
CA ARG A 482 -12.58 5.45 -25.60
C ARG A 482 -11.65 4.92 -24.50
N CYS A 483 -12.03 5.01 -23.22
CA CYS A 483 -11.29 4.38 -22.13
C CYS A 483 -11.13 2.86 -22.33
N VAL A 484 -12.21 2.19 -22.77
CA VAL A 484 -12.16 0.75 -23.08
C VAL A 484 -11.25 0.46 -24.27
N GLU A 485 -11.26 1.29 -25.30
CA GLU A 485 -10.37 1.17 -26.46
C GLU A 485 -8.91 1.34 -26.05
N LEU A 486 -8.57 2.38 -25.29
CA LEU A 486 -7.22 2.62 -24.78
C LEU A 486 -6.70 1.43 -23.93
N MET A 487 -7.55 0.84 -23.09
CA MET A 487 -7.18 -0.34 -22.31
C MET A 487 -6.93 -1.58 -23.20
N ARG A 488 -7.56 -1.68 -24.36
CA ARG A 488 -7.32 -2.76 -25.32
C ARG A 488 -6.08 -2.54 -26.17
N GLU A 489 -5.74 -1.29 -26.43
CA GLU A 489 -4.56 -0.87 -27.19
C GLU A 489 -3.28 -1.07 -26.35
N ALA A 490 -3.37 -0.83 -25.02
CA ALA A 490 -2.29 -1.03 -24.05
C ALA A 490 -1.98 -2.53 -23.86
#